data_599e5d382a1177192640497137307ae0
#
_entry.id   599e5d382a1177192640497137307ae0
#
_cell.length_a   1.000
_cell.length_b   1.000
_cell.length_c   1.000
_cell.angle_alpha   90.00
_cell.angle_beta   90.00
_cell.angle_gamma   90.00
#
_symmetry.space_group_name_H-M   'P 1'
#
loop_
_entity.id
_entity.type
_entity.pdbx_description
1 polymer ?
#
loop_
_entity_poly.entity_id
_entity_poly.type
_entity_poly.pdbx_seq_one_letter_code
_entity_poly.pdbx_strand_id
1 'polypeptide(L)'
;MLSFSIITCTWNSEPFIARCIESVASQTYPQIEHVFVDGGSEDGTLERIKRTPGNIKYVTDVRGGISNAMNVGVELSSGDVIAHLHGDDYYLHDQVIARVAGVFDSSNAQWLYGRIVSDLAGEQFKPDWQLPEFSLSRLLRGNFIAHPAAFVRREAFLRSGGFDCGLKYAMDYDLWLRLAKISPPVGLDEYFSAFRRHAGSASTANAFAAFEEDHSVRRRHRPAGLVPQLFHEAIYQYRRARLGQLPRMR
;
A
#
# COMPACT_ATOMS: atom_id res chain seq x y z
N MET A 1 -5.27 20.07 -13.78
CA MET A 1 -5.89 18.77 -13.38
C MET A 1 -4.74 17.82 -13.07
N LEU A 2 -4.71 17.21 -11.89
CA LEU A 2 -3.66 16.28 -11.50
C LEU A 2 -3.73 14.99 -12.34
N SER A 3 -2.58 14.40 -12.61
CA SER A 3 -2.48 13.08 -13.24
C SER A 3 -2.13 12.03 -12.18
N PHE A 4 -2.66 10.81 -12.35
CA PHE A 4 -2.47 9.71 -11.42
C PHE A 4 -1.79 8.53 -12.09
N SER A 5 -0.79 7.96 -11.42
CA SER A 5 -0.19 6.69 -11.79
C SER A 5 -0.59 5.63 -10.78
N ILE A 6 -1.36 4.66 -11.24
CA ILE A 6 -1.71 3.48 -10.46
C ILE A 6 -0.69 2.40 -10.79
N ILE A 7 0.10 2.01 -9.81
CA ILE A 7 1.19 1.05 -9.97
C ILE A 7 0.75 -0.30 -9.42
N THR A 8 0.78 -1.32 -10.27
CA THR A 8 0.38 -2.69 -9.94
C THR A 8 1.58 -3.61 -10.11
N CYS A 9 2.12 -4.08 -8.98
CA CYS A 9 3.11 -5.14 -8.99
C CYS A 9 2.42 -6.49 -9.06
N THR A 10 2.93 -7.40 -9.92
CA THR A 10 2.35 -8.71 -10.17
C THR A 10 3.40 -9.82 -10.13
N TRP A 11 2.99 -10.99 -9.67
CA TRP A 11 3.70 -12.25 -9.81
C TRP A 11 2.71 -13.40 -9.66
N ASN A 12 2.45 -14.12 -10.79
CA ASN A 12 1.47 -15.21 -10.86
C ASN A 12 0.09 -14.80 -10.28
N SER A 13 -0.44 -13.69 -10.81
CA SER A 13 -1.65 -13.04 -10.30
C SER A 13 -2.88 -13.30 -11.18
N GLU A 14 -2.82 -14.25 -12.11
CA GLU A 14 -3.91 -14.51 -13.07
C GLU A 14 -5.29 -14.64 -12.44
N PRO A 15 -5.47 -15.32 -11.29
CA PRO A 15 -6.79 -15.47 -10.67
C PRO A 15 -7.42 -14.16 -10.20
N PHE A 16 -6.61 -13.11 -10.02
CA PHE A 16 -7.02 -11.87 -9.35
C PHE A 16 -6.93 -10.63 -10.22
N ILE A 17 -5.94 -10.58 -11.11
CA ILE A 17 -5.52 -9.38 -11.85
C ILE A 17 -6.66 -8.76 -12.68
N ALA A 18 -7.60 -9.56 -13.20
CA ALA A 18 -8.71 -9.05 -14.00
C ALA A 18 -9.53 -8.02 -13.22
N ARG A 19 -9.86 -8.29 -11.96
CA ARG A 19 -10.64 -7.36 -11.13
C ARG A 19 -9.85 -6.11 -10.75
N CYS A 20 -8.54 -6.24 -10.53
CA CYS A 20 -7.65 -5.09 -10.34
C CYS A 20 -7.70 -4.17 -11.57
N ILE A 21 -7.48 -4.71 -12.75
CA ILE A 21 -7.52 -3.98 -14.03
C ILE A 21 -8.86 -3.28 -14.23
N GLU A 22 -9.97 -4.00 -14.09
CA GLU A 22 -11.32 -3.47 -14.24
C GLU A 22 -11.61 -2.32 -13.27
N SER A 23 -11.17 -2.45 -12.02
CA SER A 23 -11.40 -1.43 -11.00
C SER A 23 -10.66 -0.11 -11.26
N VAL A 24 -9.51 -0.17 -11.94
CA VAL A 24 -8.77 1.00 -12.38
C VAL A 24 -9.36 1.56 -13.68
N ALA A 25 -9.68 0.69 -14.65
CA ALA A 25 -10.24 1.10 -15.94
C ALA A 25 -11.63 1.74 -15.81
N SER A 26 -12.40 1.36 -14.79
CA SER A 26 -13.75 1.92 -14.52
C SER A 26 -13.73 3.27 -13.81
N GLN A 27 -12.57 3.79 -13.39
CA GLN A 27 -12.52 5.08 -12.71
C GLN A 27 -13.00 6.22 -13.60
N THR A 28 -13.87 7.08 -13.06
CA THR A 28 -14.46 8.21 -13.80
C THR A 28 -13.49 9.38 -13.99
N TYR A 29 -12.36 9.39 -13.30
CA TYR A 29 -11.34 10.42 -13.44
C TYR A 29 -10.50 10.20 -14.70
N PRO A 30 -10.34 11.21 -15.58
CA PRO A 30 -9.81 10.96 -16.92
C PRO A 30 -8.27 10.88 -17.01
N GLN A 31 -7.54 11.44 -16.03
CA GLN A 31 -6.08 11.53 -16.08
C GLN A 31 -5.43 10.41 -15.26
N ILE A 32 -5.56 9.17 -15.74
CA ILE A 32 -4.99 7.97 -15.09
C ILE A 32 -4.10 7.24 -16.09
N GLU A 33 -2.92 6.83 -15.65
CA GLU A 33 -2.13 5.78 -16.28
C GLU A 33 -2.07 4.57 -15.34
N HIS A 34 -2.10 3.37 -15.90
CA HIS A 34 -1.95 2.12 -15.15
C HIS A 34 -0.59 1.51 -15.51
N VAL A 35 0.28 1.38 -14.51
CA VAL A 35 1.67 0.91 -14.69
C VAL A 35 1.81 -0.47 -14.05
N PHE A 36 2.13 -1.48 -14.84
CA PHE A 36 2.36 -2.83 -14.35
C PHE A 36 3.84 -3.14 -14.25
N VAL A 37 4.22 -3.75 -13.14
CA VAL A 37 5.57 -4.25 -12.90
C VAL A 37 5.49 -5.72 -12.56
N ASP A 38 5.88 -6.56 -13.49
CA ASP A 38 5.76 -8.00 -13.35
C ASP A 38 7.08 -8.65 -12.94
N GLY A 39 7.04 -9.52 -11.95
CA GLY A 39 8.18 -10.22 -11.38
C GLY A 39 8.65 -11.44 -12.18
N GLY A 40 8.14 -11.63 -13.39
CA GLY A 40 8.37 -12.80 -14.25
C GLY A 40 7.31 -13.88 -14.01
N SER A 41 6.04 -13.51 -14.21
CA SER A 41 4.92 -14.44 -14.14
C SER A 41 4.98 -15.48 -15.24
N GLU A 42 4.65 -16.72 -14.89
CA GLU A 42 4.61 -17.88 -15.79
C GLU A 42 3.17 -18.36 -16.07
N ASP A 43 2.17 -17.71 -15.48
CA ASP A 43 0.74 -17.94 -15.71
C ASP A 43 0.15 -16.95 -16.73
N GLY A 44 -1.17 -16.84 -16.82
CA GLY A 44 -1.87 -15.93 -17.74
C GLY A 44 -1.82 -14.44 -17.37
N THR A 45 -1.05 -14.04 -16.34
CA THR A 45 -0.97 -12.64 -15.86
C THR A 45 -0.53 -11.68 -16.97
N LEU A 46 0.57 -11.99 -17.66
CA LEU A 46 1.13 -11.11 -18.71
C LEU A 46 0.21 -10.96 -19.91
N GLU A 47 -0.48 -12.03 -20.31
CA GLU A 47 -1.46 -11.98 -21.41
C GLU A 47 -2.61 -11.03 -21.08
N ARG A 48 -3.08 -11.03 -19.83
CA ARG A 48 -4.13 -10.11 -19.38
C ARG A 48 -3.65 -8.66 -19.38
N ILE A 49 -2.43 -8.41 -18.88
CA ILE A 49 -1.83 -7.07 -18.88
C ILE A 49 -1.71 -6.53 -20.32
N LYS A 50 -1.15 -7.32 -21.23
CA LYS A 50 -0.95 -6.92 -22.64
C LYS A 50 -2.25 -6.63 -23.39
N ARG A 51 -3.36 -7.25 -22.99
CA ARG A 51 -4.68 -7.05 -23.58
C ARG A 51 -5.46 -5.91 -22.92
N THR A 52 -4.93 -5.30 -21.87
CA THR A 52 -5.61 -4.20 -21.16
C THR A 52 -5.64 -2.95 -22.03
N PRO A 53 -6.82 -2.39 -22.34
CA PRO A 53 -6.92 -1.16 -23.09
C PRO A 53 -6.59 0.08 -22.26
N GLY A 54 -6.30 1.20 -22.91
CA GLY A 54 -6.11 2.49 -22.26
C GLY A 54 -4.65 2.93 -22.16
N ASN A 55 -4.37 3.85 -21.25
CA ASN A 55 -3.01 4.38 -21.01
C ASN A 55 -2.22 3.42 -20.10
N ILE A 56 -1.66 2.39 -20.70
CA ILE A 56 -0.99 1.29 -20.02
C ILE A 56 0.51 1.33 -20.29
N LYS A 57 1.29 1.17 -19.21
CA LYS A 57 2.73 0.89 -19.28
C LYS A 57 3.00 -0.42 -18.56
N TYR A 58 3.98 -1.19 -19.01
CA TYR A 58 4.41 -2.38 -18.27
C TYR A 58 5.89 -2.69 -18.50
N VAL A 59 6.47 -3.34 -17.51
CA VAL A 59 7.81 -3.95 -17.55
C VAL A 59 7.73 -5.34 -16.93
N THR A 60 8.53 -6.27 -17.43
CA THR A 60 8.52 -7.68 -17.01
C THR A 60 9.88 -8.11 -16.48
N ASP A 61 9.92 -9.25 -15.79
CA ASP A 61 11.14 -9.84 -15.22
C ASP A 61 11.86 -8.94 -14.20
N VAL A 62 11.13 -8.09 -13.50
CA VAL A 62 11.70 -7.23 -12.46
C VAL A 62 11.97 -8.05 -11.20
N ARG A 63 13.25 -8.28 -10.93
CA ARG A 63 13.72 -9.02 -9.76
C ARG A 63 14.07 -8.07 -8.61
N GLY A 64 14.36 -8.61 -7.43
CA GLY A 64 14.77 -7.82 -6.25
C GLY A 64 13.64 -7.56 -5.24
N GLY A 65 12.51 -8.26 -5.37
CA GLY A 65 11.39 -8.21 -4.43
C GLY A 65 10.41 -7.06 -4.67
N ILE A 66 9.35 -7.03 -3.85
CA ILE A 66 8.21 -6.13 -4.03
C ILE A 66 8.59 -4.66 -3.90
N SER A 67 9.46 -4.29 -2.96
CA SER A 67 9.92 -2.91 -2.76
C SER A 67 10.66 -2.39 -3.99
N ASN A 68 11.51 -3.22 -4.61
CA ASN A 68 12.18 -2.87 -5.86
C ASN A 68 11.18 -2.72 -7.00
N ALA A 69 10.24 -3.65 -7.16
CA ALA A 69 9.20 -3.58 -8.19
C ALA A 69 8.35 -2.31 -8.07
N MET A 70 7.97 -1.92 -6.85
CA MET A 70 7.24 -0.68 -6.61
C MET A 70 8.04 0.57 -7.00
N ASN A 71 9.34 0.63 -6.68
CA ASN A 71 10.23 1.73 -7.07
C ASN A 71 10.37 1.81 -8.61
N VAL A 72 10.59 0.67 -9.28
CA VAL A 72 10.64 0.60 -10.76
C VAL A 72 9.33 1.09 -11.37
N GLY A 73 8.19 0.76 -10.77
CA GLY A 73 6.90 1.27 -11.20
C GLY A 73 6.79 2.79 -11.12
N VAL A 74 7.34 3.38 -10.04
CA VAL A 74 7.41 4.84 -9.91
C VAL A 74 8.34 5.44 -10.98
N GLU A 75 9.48 4.86 -11.24
CA GLU A 75 10.42 5.33 -12.29
C GLU A 75 9.78 5.31 -13.69
N LEU A 76 9.00 4.27 -14.00
CA LEU A 76 8.29 4.12 -15.27
C LEU A 76 7.08 5.06 -15.39
N SER A 77 6.53 5.50 -14.27
CA SER A 77 5.31 6.31 -14.20
C SER A 77 5.58 7.80 -14.43
N SER A 78 4.52 8.58 -14.77
CA SER A 78 4.62 10.01 -15.07
C SER A 78 3.63 10.90 -14.31
N GLY A 79 2.70 10.29 -13.56
CA GLY A 79 1.64 11.03 -12.85
C GLY A 79 2.14 11.89 -11.69
N ASP A 80 1.40 12.95 -11.39
CA ASP A 80 1.66 13.87 -10.27
C ASP A 80 1.42 13.19 -8.91
N VAL A 81 0.51 12.21 -8.89
CA VAL A 81 0.14 11.43 -7.71
C VAL A 81 0.34 9.94 -8.01
N ILE A 82 0.95 9.24 -7.07
CA ILE A 82 1.26 7.82 -7.14
C ILE A 82 0.35 7.07 -6.17
N ALA A 83 -0.19 5.95 -6.61
CA ALA A 83 -0.86 4.96 -5.77
C ALA A 83 -0.39 3.56 -6.17
N HIS A 84 -0.27 2.67 -5.17
CA HIS A 84 0.05 1.26 -5.40
C HIS A 84 -1.19 0.42 -5.11
N LEU A 85 -1.63 -0.30 -6.12
CA LEU A 85 -2.74 -1.26 -6.03
C LEU A 85 -2.24 -2.57 -6.61
N HIS A 86 -1.92 -3.55 -5.76
CA HIS A 86 -1.33 -4.81 -6.20
C HIS A 86 -2.33 -5.67 -6.98
N GLY A 87 -1.83 -6.67 -7.71
CA GLY A 87 -2.62 -7.45 -8.66
C GLY A 87 -3.77 -8.26 -8.04
N ASP A 88 -3.76 -8.46 -6.73
CA ASP A 88 -4.79 -9.12 -5.94
C ASP A 88 -5.81 -8.14 -5.30
N ASP A 89 -5.50 -6.84 -5.25
CA ASP A 89 -6.35 -5.80 -4.68
C ASP A 89 -7.20 -5.09 -5.77
N TYR A 90 -8.20 -4.32 -5.35
CA TYR A 90 -9.04 -3.56 -6.28
C TYR A 90 -9.71 -2.36 -5.60
N TYR A 91 -10.02 -1.31 -6.38
CA TYR A 91 -10.85 -0.20 -5.92
C TYR A 91 -12.32 -0.61 -5.78
N LEU A 92 -13.00 -0.09 -4.76
CA LEU A 92 -14.37 -0.48 -4.41
C LEU A 92 -15.44 0.15 -5.29
N HIS A 93 -15.15 1.31 -5.86
CA HIS A 93 -16.08 2.04 -6.74
C HIS A 93 -15.31 2.92 -7.74
N ASP A 94 -16.00 3.41 -8.73
CA ASP A 94 -15.46 4.14 -9.88
C ASP A 94 -15.08 5.60 -9.59
N GLN A 95 -15.36 6.12 -8.40
CA GLN A 95 -15.09 7.51 -8.03
C GLN A 95 -13.93 7.69 -7.04
N VAL A 96 -13.18 6.64 -6.74
CA VAL A 96 -12.06 6.72 -5.79
C VAL A 96 -11.05 7.78 -6.21
N ILE A 97 -10.57 7.73 -7.45
CA ILE A 97 -9.56 8.67 -7.94
C ILE A 97 -10.11 10.10 -8.05
N ALA A 98 -11.35 10.28 -8.49
CA ALA A 98 -12.01 11.59 -8.53
C ALA A 98 -12.12 12.20 -7.11
N ARG A 99 -12.49 11.39 -6.12
CA ARG A 99 -12.57 11.82 -4.72
C ARG A 99 -11.21 12.24 -4.16
N VAL A 100 -10.18 11.43 -4.41
CA VAL A 100 -8.79 11.70 -4.01
C VAL A 100 -8.26 12.98 -4.68
N ALA A 101 -8.50 13.16 -5.98
CA ALA A 101 -8.12 14.36 -6.71
C ALA A 101 -8.72 15.62 -6.10
N GLY A 102 -10.02 15.59 -5.76
CA GLY A 102 -10.70 16.72 -5.10
C GLY A 102 -10.07 17.12 -3.76
N VAL A 103 -9.55 16.15 -3.00
CA VAL A 103 -8.83 16.46 -1.76
C VAL A 103 -7.47 17.10 -2.02
N PHE A 104 -6.71 16.58 -2.98
CA PHE A 104 -5.43 17.19 -3.36
C PHE A 104 -5.59 18.60 -3.95
N ASP A 105 -6.67 18.85 -4.70
CA ASP A 105 -6.95 20.16 -5.30
C ASP A 105 -7.41 21.19 -4.25
N SER A 106 -8.11 20.73 -3.20
CA SER A 106 -8.63 21.59 -2.13
C SER A 106 -7.69 21.76 -0.94
N SER A 107 -6.54 21.09 -0.94
CA SER A 107 -5.59 21.08 0.18
C SER A 107 -4.14 21.09 -0.31
N ASN A 108 -3.21 21.46 0.58
CA ASN A 108 -1.77 21.34 0.34
C ASN A 108 -1.21 19.97 0.72
N ALA A 109 -2.07 18.92 0.79
CA ALA A 109 -1.67 17.58 1.17
C ALA A 109 -0.54 17.06 0.27
N GLN A 110 0.49 16.50 0.88
CA GLN A 110 1.56 15.81 0.17
C GLN A 110 1.22 14.33 -0.01
N TRP A 111 0.38 13.80 0.86
CA TRP A 111 -0.14 12.45 0.79
C TRP A 111 -1.43 12.33 1.61
N LEU A 112 -2.21 11.35 1.27
CA LEU A 112 -3.46 11.03 1.97
C LEU A 112 -3.67 9.51 1.99
N TYR A 113 -4.56 9.07 2.86
CA TYR A 113 -4.97 7.68 2.94
C TYR A 113 -6.45 7.56 3.32
N GLY A 114 -7.04 6.49 2.87
CA GLY A 114 -8.39 6.07 3.23
C GLY A 114 -8.40 4.73 3.96
N ARG A 115 -9.56 4.10 3.96
CA ARG A 115 -9.81 2.78 4.54
C ARG A 115 -9.85 1.70 3.48
N ILE A 116 -9.71 0.46 3.94
CA ILE A 116 -9.88 -0.74 3.13
C ILE A 116 -10.96 -1.64 3.73
N VAL A 117 -11.57 -2.46 2.90
CA VAL A 117 -12.26 -3.67 3.33
C VAL A 117 -11.33 -4.86 3.18
N SER A 118 -11.47 -5.89 4.02
CA SER A 118 -10.85 -7.18 3.78
C SER A 118 -11.77 -8.02 2.89
N ASP A 119 -11.26 -8.55 1.79
CA ASP A 119 -11.98 -9.49 0.92
C ASP A 119 -11.43 -10.90 1.17
N LEU A 120 -12.27 -11.77 1.72
CA LEU A 120 -11.96 -13.18 1.94
C LEU A 120 -12.87 -14.02 1.04
N ALA A 121 -12.30 -14.58 -0.03
CA ALA A 121 -13.02 -15.42 -1.01
C ALA A 121 -14.27 -14.73 -1.61
N GLY A 122 -14.26 -13.41 -1.80
CA GLY A 122 -15.37 -12.64 -2.35
C GLY A 122 -16.33 -12.05 -1.31
N GLU A 123 -16.16 -12.42 -0.04
CA GLU A 123 -16.90 -11.82 1.05
C GLU A 123 -16.13 -10.64 1.66
N GLN A 124 -16.77 -9.47 1.72
CA GLN A 124 -16.15 -8.24 2.18
C GLN A 124 -16.45 -7.99 3.65
N PHE A 125 -15.40 -7.79 4.44
CA PHE A 125 -15.47 -7.45 5.85
C PHE A 125 -14.98 -6.02 6.08
N LYS A 126 -15.88 -5.16 6.55
CA LYS A 126 -15.52 -3.79 6.95
C LYS A 126 -15.06 -3.80 8.41
N PRO A 127 -13.93 -3.14 8.73
CA PRO A 127 -13.58 -2.90 10.13
C PRO A 127 -14.67 -2.08 10.82
N ASP A 128 -15.01 -2.44 12.06
CA ASP A 128 -16.00 -1.76 12.90
C ASP A 128 -15.47 -0.51 13.63
N TRP A 129 -14.18 -0.22 13.51
CA TRP A 129 -13.54 0.95 14.09
C TRP A 129 -13.46 2.12 13.10
N GLN A 130 -13.56 3.35 13.62
CA GLN A 130 -13.37 4.56 12.83
C GLN A 130 -11.89 4.84 12.57
N LEU A 131 -11.59 5.50 11.44
CA LEU A 131 -10.23 5.91 11.15
C LEU A 131 -9.72 6.86 12.24
N PRO A 132 -8.64 6.51 12.95
CA PRO A 132 -8.14 7.37 14.01
C PRO A 132 -7.55 8.65 13.43
N GLU A 133 -7.71 9.77 14.15
CA GLU A 133 -6.99 10.99 13.83
C GLU A 133 -5.50 10.73 13.76
N PHE A 134 -4.86 11.27 12.70
CA PHE A 134 -3.44 11.05 12.48
C PHE A 134 -2.60 11.75 13.56
N SER A 135 -1.63 11.02 14.08
CA SER A 135 -0.47 11.59 14.76
C SER A 135 0.75 10.69 14.54
N LEU A 136 1.93 11.30 14.45
CA LEU A 136 3.17 10.54 14.31
C LEU A 136 3.39 9.60 15.50
N SER A 137 3.03 10.02 16.71
CA SER A 137 3.12 9.19 17.91
C SER A 137 2.21 7.96 17.85
N ARG A 138 1.03 8.06 17.23
CA ARG A 138 0.13 6.92 16.98
C ARG A 138 0.73 6.00 15.93
N LEU A 139 1.22 6.54 14.82
CA LEU A 139 1.85 5.76 13.76
C LEU A 139 3.08 4.99 14.29
N LEU A 140 3.88 5.59 15.16
CA LEU A 140 5.01 4.92 15.83
C LEU A 140 4.60 3.78 16.78
N ARG A 141 3.33 3.67 17.18
CA ARG A 141 2.85 2.51 17.95
C ARG A 141 2.47 1.33 17.05
N GLY A 142 2.16 1.56 15.79
CA GLY A 142 1.86 0.53 14.80
C GLY A 142 1.27 1.12 13.54
N ASN A 143 1.51 0.44 12.41
CA ASN A 143 0.93 0.80 11.13
C ASN A 143 -0.60 0.65 11.17
N PHE A 144 -1.31 1.71 10.86
CA PHE A 144 -2.76 1.73 10.68
C PHE A 144 -3.16 2.29 9.31
N ILE A 145 -2.18 2.60 8.47
CA ILE A 145 -2.36 3.13 7.13
C ILE A 145 -2.27 1.98 6.14
N ALA A 146 -3.37 1.70 5.48
CA ALA A 146 -3.44 0.60 4.53
C ALA A 146 -2.83 1.00 3.19
N HIS A 147 -1.86 0.23 2.71
CA HIS A 147 -1.13 0.48 1.48
C HIS A 147 -2.04 0.73 0.26
N PRO A 148 -3.03 -0.15 -0.07
CA PRO A 148 -3.84 0.00 -1.28
C PRO A 148 -4.85 1.16 -1.23
N ALA A 149 -4.91 1.90 -0.11
CA ALA A 149 -5.73 3.10 0.03
C ALA A 149 -4.91 4.36 0.29
N ALA A 150 -3.60 4.33 0.01
CA ALA A 150 -2.68 5.45 0.17
C ALA A 150 -2.31 6.09 -1.17
N PHE A 151 -2.29 7.42 -1.22
CA PHE A 151 -2.00 8.23 -2.39
C PHE A 151 -0.95 9.28 -2.02
N VAL A 152 0.12 9.36 -2.78
CA VAL A 152 1.29 10.19 -2.45
C VAL A 152 1.64 11.06 -3.65
N ARG A 153 1.86 12.37 -3.45
CA ARG A 153 2.45 13.19 -4.49
C ARG A 153 3.81 12.64 -4.88
N ARG A 154 4.05 12.49 -6.18
CA ARG A 154 5.29 11.96 -6.73
C ARG A 154 6.52 12.65 -6.15
N GLU A 155 6.48 13.97 -6.05
CA GLU A 155 7.57 14.75 -5.48
C GLU A 155 7.84 14.40 -4.01
N ALA A 156 6.80 14.21 -3.20
CA ALA A 156 6.95 13.81 -1.80
C ALA A 156 7.52 12.39 -1.69
N PHE A 157 7.10 11.46 -2.56
CA PHE A 157 7.65 10.11 -2.64
C PHE A 157 9.16 10.14 -2.95
N LEU A 158 9.56 10.90 -3.98
CA LEU A 158 10.96 11.02 -4.38
C LEU A 158 11.81 11.67 -3.29
N ARG A 159 11.32 12.75 -2.66
CA ARG A 159 12.00 13.38 -1.52
C ARG A 159 12.15 12.47 -0.31
N SER A 160 11.22 11.55 -0.13
CA SER A 160 11.31 10.56 0.96
C SER A 160 12.32 9.45 0.68
N GLY A 161 12.84 9.31 -0.54
CA GLY A 161 13.79 8.30 -0.96
C GLY A 161 13.17 6.98 -1.43
N GLY A 162 11.84 6.94 -1.68
CA GLY A 162 11.14 5.74 -2.17
C GLY A 162 11.03 4.61 -1.14
N PHE A 163 10.76 3.40 -1.59
CA PHE A 163 10.72 2.22 -0.72
C PHE A 163 12.13 1.70 -0.42
N ASP A 164 12.38 1.32 0.84
CA ASP A 164 13.60 0.62 1.24
C ASP A 164 13.58 -0.84 0.72
N CYS A 165 14.43 -1.12 -0.28
CA CYS A 165 14.55 -2.46 -0.88
C CYS A 165 15.10 -3.53 0.06
N GLY A 166 15.62 -3.15 1.23
CA GLY A 166 16.01 -4.08 2.28
C GLY A 166 14.83 -4.63 3.09
N LEU A 167 13.64 -4.04 2.93
CA LEU A 167 12.41 -4.45 3.63
C LEU A 167 11.53 -5.32 2.71
N LYS A 168 10.93 -6.37 3.30
CA LYS A 168 10.07 -7.33 2.58
C LYS A 168 8.59 -7.19 2.91
N TYR A 169 8.25 -6.69 4.09
CA TYR A 169 6.88 -6.65 4.61
C TYR A 169 6.46 -5.27 5.10
N ALA A 170 7.39 -4.53 5.73
CA ALA A 170 7.11 -3.24 6.38
C ALA A 170 7.64 -2.02 5.60
N MET A 171 7.85 -2.17 4.27
CA MET A 171 8.34 -1.12 3.40
C MET A 171 7.39 0.08 3.31
N ASP A 172 6.09 -0.18 3.33
CA ASP A 172 5.04 0.84 3.36
C ASP A 172 5.07 1.60 4.68
N TYR A 173 5.18 0.88 5.79
CA TYR A 173 5.24 1.47 7.12
C TYR A 173 6.47 2.37 7.30
N ASP A 174 7.63 1.94 6.82
CA ASP A 174 8.84 2.76 6.78
C ASP A 174 8.65 4.04 5.96
N LEU A 175 8.04 3.91 4.77
CA LEU A 175 7.71 5.04 3.90
C LEU A 175 6.75 6.03 4.59
N TRP A 176 5.68 5.54 5.24
CA TRP A 176 4.73 6.40 5.96
C TRP A 176 5.40 7.18 7.08
N LEU A 177 6.32 6.57 7.81
CA LEU A 177 7.08 7.24 8.87
C LEU A 177 8.04 8.29 8.33
N ARG A 178 8.63 8.09 7.15
CA ARG A 178 9.46 9.10 6.48
C ARG A 178 8.63 10.25 5.92
N LEU A 179 7.53 9.95 5.24
CA LEU A 179 6.59 10.95 4.73
C LEU A 179 5.98 11.79 5.84
N ALA A 180 5.59 11.17 6.95
CA ALA A 180 5.04 11.89 8.11
C ALA A 180 5.98 12.89 8.76
N LYS A 181 7.29 12.73 8.59
CA LYS A 181 8.30 13.71 9.00
C LYS A 181 8.42 14.89 8.04
N ILE A 182 8.03 14.71 6.77
CA ILE A 182 8.02 15.77 5.75
C ILE A 182 6.73 16.59 5.87
N SER A 183 5.59 15.91 5.94
CA SER A 183 4.26 16.54 6.04
C SER A 183 3.26 15.53 6.65
N PRO A 184 2.35 15.98 7.54
CA PRO A 184 1.27 15.13 7.98
C PRO A 184 0.34 14.77 6.82
N PRO A 185 -0.24 13.55 6.79
CA PRO A 185 -1.22 13.15 5.80
C PRO A 185 -2.62 13.71 6.09
N VAL A 186 -3.46 13.65 5.08
CA VAL A 186 -4.91 13.75 5.25
C VAL A 186 -5.49 12.35 5.37
N GLY A 187 -6.15 12.03 6.48
CA GLY A 187 -6.89 10.79 6.66
C GLY A 187 -8.36 10.97 6.25
N LEU A 188 -8.88 10.07 5.42
CA LEU A 188 -10.27 10.05 4.98
C LEU A 188 -10.97 8.81 5.53
N ASP A 189 -12.03 8.99 6.33
CA ASP A 189 -12.79 7.86 6.87
C ASP A 189 -13.74 7.27 5.81
N GLU A 190 -13.19 7.01 4.63
CA GLU A 190 -13.86 6.49 3.43
C GLU A 190 -13.17 5.22 2.95
N TYR A 191 -13.95 4.23 2.50
CA TYR A 191 -13.42 2.96 1.98
C TYR A 191 -13.08 3.11 0.50
N PHE A 192 -11.82 2.96 0.14
CA PHE A 192 -11.33 3.11 -1.22
C PHE A 192 -11.03 1.80 -1.90
N SER A 193 -10.45 0.84 -1.17
CA SER A 193 -9.93 -0.39 -1.76
C SER A 193 -10.35 -1.62 -0.97
N ALA A 194 -10.35 -2.75 -1.65
CA ALA A 194 -10.43 -4.05 -1.03
C ALA A 194 -9.03 -4.69 -1.00
N PHE A 195 -8.61 -5.12 0.17
CA PHE A 195 -7.43 -5.95 0.37
C PHE A 195 -7.85 -7.42 0.37
N ARG A 196 -7.44 -8.15 -0.67
CA ARG A 196 -7.79 -9.57 -0.79
C ARG A 196 -6.86 -10.42 0.04
N ARG A 197 -7.48 -11.27 0.86
CA ARG A 197 -6.77 -12.22 1.73
C ARG A 197 -6.86 -13.62 1.16
N HIS A 198 -5.72 -14.16 0.78
CA HIS A 198 -5.60 -15.54 0.29
C HIS A 198 -4.27 -16.17 0.80
N ALA A 199 -4.14 -17.48 0.65
CA ALA A 199 -2.96 -18.20 1.16
C ALA A 199 -1.62 -17.74 0.55
N GLY A 200 -1.65 -17.17 -0.68
CA GLY A 200 -0.48 -16.62 -1.36
C GLY A 200 -0.15 -15.17 -0.98
N SER A 201 -0.99 -14.49 -0.18
CA SER A 201 -0.71 -13.11 0.25
C SER A 201 0.53 -13.07 1.14
N ALA A 202 1.54 -12.28 0.77
CA ALA A 202 2.85 -12.24 1.43
C ALA A 202 2.74 -11.94 2.94
N SER A 203 1.92 -10.98 3.32
CA SER A 203 1.70 -10.58 4.72
C SER A 203 0.92 -11.62 5.52
N THR A 204 -0.01 -12.35 4.89
CA THR A 204 -0.79 -13.41 5.55
C THR A 204 0.08 -14.65 5.81
N ALA A 205 0.85 -15.07 4.80
CA ALA A 205 1.71 -16.25 4.91
C ALA A 205 2.89 -16.05 5.88
N ASN A 206 3.33 -14.81 6.10
CA ASN A 206 4.54 -14.48 6.86
C ASN A 206 4.27 -13.51 8.02
N ALA A 207 3.11 -13.61 8.67
CA ALA A 207 2.65 -12.65 9.69
C ALA A 207 3.66 -12.40 10.82
N PHE A 208 4.40 -13.43 11.27
CA PHE A 208 5.40 -13.27 12.30
C PHE A 208 6.64 -12.49 11.80
N ALA A 209 7.13 -12.80 10.60
CA ALA A 209 8.25 -12.08 10.00
C ALA A 209 7.89 -10.62 9.72
N ALA A 210 6.68 -10.37 9.24
CA ALA A 210 6.14 -9.03 9.04
C ALA A 210 6.08 -8.24 10.36
N PHE A 211 5.62 -8.87 11.44
CA PHE A 211 5.59 -8.26 12.76
C PHE A 211 6.99 -7.89 13.30
N GLU A 212 7.99 -8.77 13.11
CA GLU A 212 9.37 -8.51 13.51
C GLU A 212 9.99 -7.36 12.69
N GLU A 213 9.69 -7.32 11.38
CA GLU A 213 10.17 -6.24 10.51
C GLU A 213 9.51 -4.89 10.87
N ASP A 214 8.21 -4.87 11.16
CA ASP A 214 7.51 -3.71 11.73
C ASP A 214 8.19 -3.17 12.99
N HIS A 215 8.60 -4.06 13.89
CA HIS A 215 9.32 -3.67 15.10
C HIS A 215 10.68 -3.06 14.77
N SER A 216 11.41 -3.64 13.83
CA SER A 216 12.69 -3.10 13.34
C SER A 216 12.53 -1.71 12.77
N VAL A 217 11.51 -1.47 11.94
CA VAL A 217 11.18 -0.15 11.38
C VAL A 217 10.87 0.85 12.50
N ARG A 218 10.02 0.51 13.46
CA ARG A 218 9.74 1.39 14.62
C ARG A 218 11.01 1.77 15.38
N ARG A 219 11.93 0.83 15.58
CA ARG A 219 13.22 1.10 16.25
C ARG A 219 14.07 2.12 15.51
N ARG A 220 14.04 2.12 14.18
CA ARG A 220 14.77 3.11 13.34
C ARG A 220 14.19 4.52 13.49
N HIS A 221 12.87 4.63 13.65
CA HIS A 221 12.15 5.90 13.57
C HIS A 221 11.78 6.51 14.92
N ARG A 222 11.82 5.73 16.01
CA ARG A 222 11.46 6.20 17.36
C ARG A 222 12.35 7.35 17.82
N PRO A 223 11.86 8.24 18.71
CA PRO A 223 12.69 9.24 19.36
C PRO A 223 13.85 8.60 20.14
N ALA A 224 14.98 9.28 20.19
CA ALA A 224 16.11 8.87 21.01
C ALA A 224 15.78 8.95 22.50
N GLY A 225 16.42 8.12 23.33
CA GLY A 225 16.29 8.12 24.78
C GLY A 225 15.77 6.82 25.36
N LEU A 226 16.02 6.63 26.65
CA LEU A 226 15.70 5.38 27.36
C LEU A 226 14.18 5.19 27.50
N VAL A 227 13.44 6.24 27.83
CA VAL A 227 11.97 6.15 28.05
C VAL A 227 11.22 5.75 26.79
N PRO A 228 11.40 6.40 25.61
CA PRO A 228 10.83 5.92 24.38
C PRO A 228 11.24 4.49 24.03
N GLN A 229 12.49 4.14 24.28
CA GLN A 229 12.99 2.79 24.04
C GLN A 229 12.23 1.74 24.86
N LEU A 230 12.11 1.92 26.16
CA LEU A 230 11.40 0.99 27.04
C LEU A 230 9.91 0.90 26.70
N PHE A 231 9.28 2.02 26.38
CA PHE A 231 7.88 2.06 25.98
C PHE A 231 7.61 1.26 24.70
N HIS A 232 8.40 1.48 23.65
CA HIS A 232 8.25 0.73 22.40
C HIS A 232 8.57 -0.75 22.54
N GLU A 233 9.55 -1.09 23.39
CA GLU A 233 9.87 -2.49 23.71
C GLU A 233 8.72 -3.16 24.47
N ALA A 234 8.12 -2.51 25.44
CA ALA A 234 6.97 -3.03 26.18
C ALA A 234 5.76 -3.30 25.23
N ILE A 235 5.48 -2.38 24.30
CA ILE A 235 4.44 -2.59 23.27
C ILE A 235 4.78 -3.81 22.40
N TYR A 236 6.01 -3.95 21.99
CA TYR A 236 6.46 -5.08 21.17
C TYR A 236 6.26 -6.40 21.92
N GLN A 237 6.75 -6.53 23.17
CA GLN A 237 6.61 -7.76 23.95
C GLN A 237 5.14 -8.12 24.21
N TYR A 238 4.31 -7.13 24.52
CA TYR A 238 2.87 -7.33 24.68
C TYR A 238 2.21 -7.89 23.41
N ARG A 239 2.50 -7.32 22.26
CA ARG A 239 1.92 -7.75 20.97
C ARG A 239 2.47 -9.12 20.54
N ARG A 240 3.76 -9.37 20.74
CA ARG A 240 4.40 -10.66 20.47
C ARG A 240 3.76 -11.79 21.26
N ALA A 241 3.50 -11.57 22.55
CA ALA A 241 2.81 -12.54 23.39
C ALA A 241 1.40 -12.86 22.87
N ARG A 242 0.66 -11.85 22.39
CA ARG A 242 -0.68 -12.04 21.81
C ARG A 242 -0.65 -12.78 20.46
N LEU A 243 0.33 -12.51 19.60
CA LEU A 243 0.48 -13.23 18.33
C LEU A 243 0.74 -14.73 18.53
N GLY A 244 1.51 -15.08 19.55
CA GLY A 244 1.75 -16.49 19.91
C GLY A 244 0.52 -17.23 20.44
N GLN A 245 -0.55 -16.50 20.81
CA GLN A 245 -1.81 -17.07 21.31
C GLN A 245 -2.91 -17.20 20.24
N LEU A 246 -2.71 -16.59 19.04
CA LEU A 246 -3.65 -16.73 17.94
C LEU A 246 -3.60 -18.16 17.37
N PRO A 247 -4.75 -18.82 17.18
CA PRO A 247 -4.77 -20.11 16.52
C PRO A 247 -4.14 -19.95 15.13
N ARG A 248 -3.20 -20.82 14.80
CA ARG A 248 -2.66 -20.91 13.44
C ARG A 248 -3.84 -21.21 12.52
N MET A 249 -4.23 -20.26 11.67
CA MET A 249 -5.18 -20.54 10.61
C MET A 249 -4.56 -21.63 9.73
N ARG A 250 -5.17 -22.83 9.78
CA ARG A 250 -4.83 -23.96 8.92
C ARG A 250 -5.41 -23.75 7.54
#